data_21c73439e5e9f9046d764f845f91b401
#
_entry.id   21c73439e5e9f9046d764f845f91b401
#
_cell.length_a   1.000
_cell.length_b   1.000
_cell.length_c   1.000
_cell.angle_alpha   90.00
_cell.angle_beta   90.00
_cell.angle_gamma   90.00
#
_symmetry.space_group_name_H-M   'P 1'
#
loop_
_entity.id
_entity.type
_entity.pdbx_description
1 polymer ?
#
loop_
_entity_poly.entity_id
_entity_poly.type
_entity_poly.pdbx_seq_one_letter_code
_entity_poly.pdbx_strand_id
1 'polypeptide(L)'
;MDMLSAVSAFEALAHERRLSVFRLLVKAGPDGLNAGAIAEDLGALPNTMSSHLAKLSRAGIVTSERDGRHVIYRADFDAIGQLIVYLMEDCCNGNVEVCTIDLCEIAPPREDPL
;
A
#
# COMPACT_ATOMS: atom_id res chain seq x y z
N MET A 1 1.88 -5.19 14.17
CA MET A 1 3.07 -4.85 13.36
C MET A 1 4.20 -4.49 14.28
N ASP A 2 5.40 -4.85 13.94
CA ASP A 2 6.57 -4.52 14.76
C ASP A 2 7.40 -3.42 14.10
N MET A 3 8.41 -2.97 14.83
CA MET A 3 9.25 -1.87 14.38
C MET A 3 9.93 -2.18 13.05
N LEU A 4 10.49 -3.37 12.91
CA LEU A 4 11.22 -3.73 11.68
C LEU A 4 10.31 -3.80 10.47
N SER A 5 9.10 -4.33 10.66
CA SER A 5 8.13 -4.37 9.56
C SER A 5 7.71 -2.97 9.15
N ALA A 6 7.51 -2.09 10.13
CA ALA A 6 7.13 -0.71 9.86
C ALA A 6 8.24 0.01 9.09
N VAL A 7 9.49 -0.16 9.52
CA VAL A 7 10.63 0.48 8.84
C VAL A 7 10.74 -0.02 7.41
N SER A 8 10.57 -1.33 7.22
CA SER A 8 10.63 -1.92 5.89
C SER A 8 9.56 -1.34 4.96
N ALA A 9 8.35 -1.14 5.48
CA ALA A 9 7.27 -0.54 4.70
C ALA A 9 7.61 0.90 4.31
N PHE A 10 8.15 1.68 5.25
CA PHE A 10 8.52 3.05 4.96
C PHE A 10 9.67 3.13 3.95
N GLU A 11 10.64 2.24 4.06
CA GLU A 11 11.74 2.23 3.10
C GLU A 11 11.23 1.92 1.69
N ALA A 12 10.29 1.00 1.60
CA ALA A 12 9.72 0.66 0.29
C ALA A 12 8.96 1.84 -0.31
N LEU A 13 8.29 2.63 0.53
CA LEU A 13 7.51 3.77 0.08
C LEU A 13 8.35 5.04 -0.11
N ALA A 14 9.57 5.07 0.40
CA ALA A 14 10.41 6.27 0.37
C ALA A 14 11.11 6.45 -0.97
N HIS A 15 10.33 6.41 -2.04
CA HIS A 15 10.82 6.58 -3.41
C HIS A 15 9.62 7.04 -4.22
N GLU A 16 9.77 8.13 -4.97
CA GLU A 16 8.65 8.72 -5.68
C GLU A 16 7.89 7.72 -6.54
N ARG A 17 8.62 6.93 -7.32
CA ARG A 17 7.98 5.97 -8.21
C ARG A 17 7.24 4.90 -7.44
N ARG A 18 7.85 4.36 -6.39
CA ARG A 18 7.20 3.31 -5.60
C ARG A 18 5.97 3.84 -4.88
N LEU A 19 6.05 5.07 -4.38
CA LEU A 19 4.88 5.67 -3.75
C LEU A 19 3.76 5.85 -4.78
N SER A 20 4.11 6.28 -6.01
CA SER A 20 3.13 6.41 -7.08
C SER A 20 2.49 5.08 -7.43
N VAL A 21 3.30 4.01 -7.47
CA VAL A 21 2.79 2.66 -7.73
C VAL A 21 1.79 2.26 -6.64
N PHE A 22 2.18 2.46 -5.39
CA PHE A 22 1.32 2.07 -4.28
C PHE A 22 0.00 2.83 -4.31
N ARG A 23 0.05 4.14 -4.55
CA ARG A 23 -1.16 4.95 -4.62
C ARG A 23 -2.06 4.54 -5.78
N LEU A 24 -1.45 4.16 -6.90
CA LEU A 24 -2.22 3.67 -8.04
C LEU A 24 -2.96 2.39 -7.69
N LEU A 25 -2.28 1.48 -6.96
CA LEU A 25 -2.90 0.23 -6.53
C LEU A 25 -4.01 0.46 -5.52
N VAL A 26 -3.85 1.47 -4.66
CA VAL A 26 -4.92 1.85 -3.74
C VAL A 26 -6.15 2.28 -4.51
N LYS A 27 -5.97 3.09 -5.55
CA LYS A 27 -7.08 3.54 -6.39
C LYS A 27 -7.73 2.39 -7.14
N ALA A 28 -6.92 1.41 -7.57
CA ALA A 28 -7.45 0.26 -8.29
C ALA A 28 -8.33 -0.62 -7.42
N GLY A 29 -8.09 -0.59 -6.11
CA GLY A 29 -8.91 -1.34 -5.17
C GLY A 29 -8.69 -2.84 -5.27
N PRO A 30 -9.73 -3.63 -4.96
CA PRO A 30 -9.59 -5.10 -4.89
C PRO A 30 -9.32 -5.77 -6.23
N ASP A 31 -9.61 -5.10 -7.34
CA ASP A 31 -9.33 -5.67 -8.64
C ASP A 31 -7.85 -5.70 -8.96
N GLY A 32 -7.09 -4.77 -8.43
CA GLY A 32 -5.66 -4.70 -8.68
C GLY A 32 -5.32 -4.36 -10.12
N LEU A 33 -4.03 -4.45 -10.44
CA LEU A 33 -3.53 -4.18 -11.79
C LEU A 33 -2.36 -5.10 -12.08
N ASN A 34 -2.17 -5.46 -13.35
CA ASN A 34 -0.98 -6.20 -13.73
C ASN A 34 0.18 -5.23 -13.94
N ALA A 35 1.40 -5.76 -13.96
CA ALA A 35 2.61 -4.94 -14.05
C ALA A 35 2.64 -4.10 -15.32
N GLY A 36 2.15 -4.65 -16.43
CA GLY A 36 2.10 -3.91 -17.69
C GLY A 36 1.21 -2.69 -17.61
N ALA A 37 0.03 -2.84 -17.01
CA ALA A 37 -0.90 -1.72 -16.86
C ALA A 37 -0.31 -0.66 -15.95
N ILE A 38 0.35 -1.06 -14.88
CA ILE A 38 0.99 -0.13 -13.96
C ILE A 38 2.09 0.66 -14.68
N ALA A 39 2.94 -0.07 -15.43
CA ALA A 39 4.04 0.56 -16.16
C ALA A 39 3.52 1.55 -17.19
N GLU A 40 2.48 1.16 -17.90
CA GLU A 40 1.89 2.02 -18.91
C GLU A 40 1.31 3.29 -18.29
N ASP A 41 0.60 3.15 -17.20
CA ASP A 41 -0.04 4.29 -16.55
C ASP A 41 0.99 5.28 -16.03
N LEU A 42 2.14 4.79 -15.55
CA LEU A 42 3.15 5.65 -14.96
C LEU A 42 4.27 6.02 -15.93
N GLY A 43 4.18 5.55 -17.17
CA GLY A 43 5.18 5.87 -18.18
C GLY A 43 6.55 5.30 -17.86
N ALA A 44 6.60 4.11 -17.27
CA ALA A 44 7.85 3.48 -16.85
C ALA A 44 8.15 2.23 -17.67
N LEU A 45 9.41 1.85 -17.69
CA LEU A 45 9.80 0.61 -18.36
C LEU A 45 9.40 -0.59 -17.53
N PRO A 46 8.97 -1.70 -18.17
CA PRO A 46 8.53 -2.88 -17.43
C PRO A 46 9.57 -3.44 -16.46
N ASN A 47 10.84 -3.44 -16.83
CA ASN A 47 11.89 -3.95 -15.95
C ASN A 47 12.01 -3.14 -14.68
N THR A 48 11.95 -1.82 -14.82
CA THR A 48 12.01 -0.92 -13.69
C THR A 48 10.80 -1.14 -12.80
N MET A 49 9.64 -1.30 -13.40
CA MET A 49 8.41 -1.51 -12.67
C MET A 49 8.45 -2.81 -11.88
N SER A 50 8.97 -3.88 -12.48
CA SER A 50 9.09 -5.16 -11.79
C SER A 50 9.96 -5.04 -10.54
N SER A 51 11.04 -4.27 -10.63
CA SER A 51 11.91 -4.04 -9.48
C SER A 51 11.19 -3.30 -8.36
N HIS A 52 10.43 -2.27 -8.70
CA HIS A 52 9.66 -1.52 -7.72
C HIS A 52 8.59 -2.39 -7.06
N LEU A 53 7.89 -3.19 -7.86
CA LEU A 53 6.86 -4.08 -7.34
C LEU A 53 7.45 -5.15 -6.43
N ALA A 54 8.64 -5.65 -6.77
CA ALA A 54 9.30 -6.64 -5.93
C ALA A 54 9.64 -6.06 -4.56
N LYS A 55 10.11 -4.82 -4.52
CA LYS A 55 10.44 -4.18 -3.25
C LYS A 55 9.21 -3.94 -2.39
N LEU A 56 8.12 -3.51 -3.02
CA LEU A 56 6.86 -3.29 -2.30
C LEU A 56 6.30 -4.62 -1.77
N SER A 57 6.42 -5.67 -2.56
CA SER A 57 5.94 -6.99 -2.15
C SER A 57 6.76 -7.54 -0.99
N ARG A 58 8.09 -7.38 -1.04
CA ARG A 58 8.94 -7.85 0.05
C ARG A 58 8.69 -7.10 1.34
N ALA A 59 8.29 -5.85 1.24
CA ALA A 59 7.95 -5.07 2.42
C ALA A 59 6.58 -5.44 3.00
N GLY A 60 5.82 -6.27 2.27
CA GLY A 60 4.55 -6.77 2.77
C GLY A 60 3.37 -5.85 2.58
N ILE A 61 3.52 -4.78 1.80
CA ILE A 61 2.42 -3.83 1.59
C ILE A 61 1.74 -3.96 0.25
N VAL A 62 2.24 -4.86 -0.60
CA VAL A 62 1.63 -5.19 -1.88
C VAL A 62 1.61 -6.71 -1.98
N THR A 63 0.50 -7.24 -2.45
CA THR A 63 0.37 -8.68 -2.70
C THR A 63 0.28 -8.92 -4.20
N SER A 64 0.55 -10.14 -4.60
CA SER A 64 0.45 -10.50 -6.00
C SER A 64 -0.22 -11.87 -6.14
N GLU A 65 -0.87 -12.04 -7.27
CA GLU A 65 -1.58 -13.28 -7.57
C GLU A 65 -1.44 -13.55 -9.06
N ARG A 66 -1.10 -14.78 -9.39
CA ARG A 66 -1.00 -15.14 -10.81
C ARG A 66 -2.39 -15.38 -11.37
N ASP A 67 -2.65 -14.77 -12.52
CA ASP A 67 -3.91 -14.94 -13.22
C ASP A 67 -3.56 -15.21 -14.70
N GLY A 68 -3.46 -16.47 -15.05
CA GLY A 68 -3.07 -16.88 -16.38
C GLY A 68 -1.64 -16.44 -16.69
N ARG A 69 -1.47 -15.58 -17.70
CA ARG A 69 -0.17 -15.08 -18.09
C ARG A 69 0.24 -13.83 -17.33
N HIS A 70 -0.69 -13.29 -16.57
CA HIS A 70 -0.46 -12.05 -15.86
C HIS A 70 -0.26 -12.28 -14.38
N VAL A 71 0.42 -11.36 -13.74
CA VAL A 71 0.49 -11.29 -12.30
C VAL A 71 -0.24 -10.03 -11.89
N ILE A 72 -1.27 -10.19 -11.08
CA ILE A 72 -2.08 -9.07 -10.61
C ILE A 72 -1.54 -8.61 -9.27
N TYR A 73 -1.26 -7.33 -9.16
CA TYR A 73 -0.75 -6.72 -7.92
C TYR A 73 -1.86 -5.92 -7.27
N ARG A 74 -1.91 -5.99 -5.95
CA ARG A 74 -2.91 -5.28 -5.15
C ARG A 74 -2.24 -4.64 -3.95
N ALA A 75 -2.71 -3.47 -3.55
CA ALA A 75 -2.29 -2.91 -2.28
C ALA A 75 -2.85 -3.80 -1.18
N ASP A 76 -2.02 -4.09 -0.17
CA ASP A 76 -2.47 -4.86 0.97
C ASP A 76 -3.04 -3.88 1.99
N PHE A 77 -4.36 -3.67 1.93
CA PHE A 77 -5.03 -2.69 2.79
C PHE A 77 -4.92 -3.05 4.26
N ASP A 78 -4.87 -4.36 4.54
CA ASP A 78 -4.73 -4.83 5.90
C ASP A 78 -3.37 -4.43 6.48
N ALA A 79 -2.31 -4.65 5.69
CA ALA A 79 -0.96 -4.30 6.12
C ALA A 79 -0.81 -2.79 6.31
N ILE A 80 -1.36 -2.01 5.38
CA ILE A 80 -1.23 -0.55 5.49
C ILE A 80 -2.07 -0.04 6.67
N GLY A 81 -3.22 -0.67 6.91
CA GLY A 81 -4.03 -0.34 8.09
C GLY A 81 -3.27 -0.61 9.37
N GLN A 82 -2.57 -1.73 9.44
CA GLN A 82 -1.74 -2.06 10.61
C GLN A 82 -0.62 -1.05 10.79
N LEU A 83 -0.03 -0.58 9.70
CA LEU A 83 1.02 0.43 9.77
C LEU A 83 0.49 1.73 10.37
N ILE A 84 -0.68 2.16 9.91
CA ILE A 84 -1.29 3.38 10.42
C ILE A 84 -1.62 3.24 11.91
N VAL A 85 -2.19 2.10 12.29
CA VAL A 85 -2.51 1.83 13.69
C VAL A 85 -1.23 1.83 14.52
N TYR A 86 -0.17 1.19 14.01
CA TYR A 86 1.11 1.15 14.72
C TYR A 86 1.66 2.56 14.97
N LEU A 87 1.57 3.43 13.96
CA LEU A 87 2.04 4.80 14.10
C LEU A 87 1.23 5.59 15.11
N MET A 88 -0.05 5.28 15.21
CA MET A 88 -0.97 6.03 16.04
C MET A 88 -1.26 5.39 17.40
N GLU A 89 -0.77 4.18 17.63
CA GLU A 89 -1.00 3.57 18.95
C GLU A 89 -0.32 4.44 20.00
N ASP A 90 -0.89 4.51 21.14
CA ASP A 90 -0.47 5.42 22.20
C ASP A 90 -0.68 6.90 21.87
N CYS A 91 -1.40 7.19 20.79
CA CYS A 91 -1.76 8.55 20.46
C CYS A 91 -2.54 9.14 21.65
N CYS A 92 -2.18 10.35 22.04
CA CYS A 92 -2.86 11.05 23.14
C CYS A 92 -2.86 10.21 24.43
N ASN A 93 -1.81 9.43 24.65
CA ASN A 93 -1.68 8.55 25.81
C ASN A 93 -2.86 7.58 25.92
N GLY A 94 -3.34 7.12 24.77
CA GLY A 94 -4.44 6.19 24.73
C GLY A 94 -5.82 6.82 24.90
N ASN A 95 -5.86 8.14 24.99
CA ASN A 95 -7.13 8.84 25.15
C ASN A 95 -7.65 9.26 23.77
N VAL A 96 -8.51 8.43 23.20
CA VAL A 96 -9.01 8.68 21.85
C VAL A 96 -9.87 9.94 21.78
N GLU A 97 -10.41 10.41 22.89
CA GLU A 97 -11.22 11.61 22.87
C GLU A 97 -10.40 12.86 22.57
N VAL A 98 -9.11 12.82 22.88
CA VAL A 98 -8.21 13.96 22.63
C VAL A 98 -7.58 13.87 21.27
N CYS A 99 -7.58 12.68 20.68
CA CYS A 99 -6.96 12.48 19.37
C CYS A 99 -7.88 13.06 18.29
N THR A 100 -7.33 13.96 17.48
CA THR A 100 -8.10 14.60 16.42
C THR A 100 -8.09 13.81 15.12
N ILE A 101 -7.32 12.74 15.07
CA ILE A 101 -7.19 11.92 13.87
C ILE A 101 -8.14 10.73 13.97
N ASP A 102 -9.01 10.60 12.98
CA ASP A 102 -9.89 9.47 12.87
C ASP A 102 -9.35 8.57 11.76
N LEU A 103 -8.96 7.34 12.14
CA LEU A 103 -8.40 6.41 11.17
C LEU A 103 -9.39 6.05 10.06
N CYS A 104 -10.66 6.06 10.36
CA CYS A 104 -11.67 5.80 9.34
C CYS A 104 -11.74 6.91 8.31
N GLU A 105 -11.45 8.15 8.73
CA GLU A 105 -11.40 9.26 7.81
C GLU A 105 -10.14 9.26 6.99
N ILE A 106 -9.02 8.82 7.58
CA ILE A 106 -7.75 8.74 6.89
C ILE A 106 -7.81 7.65 5.82
N ALA A 107 -8.39 6.52 6.16
CA ALA A 107 -8.49 5.37 5.27
C ALA A 107 -9.95 4.94 5.21
N PRO A 108 -10.80 5.71 4.51
CA PRO A 108 -12.23 5.41 4.47
C PRO A 108 -12.47 4.04 3.85
N PRO A 109 -13.50 3.34 4.32
CA PRO A 109 -13.84 2.02 3.75
C PRO A 109 -14.25 2.19 2.32
N ARG A 110 -13.94 1.23 1.63
CA ARG A 110 -14.28 1.28 0.26
C ARG A 110 -15.67 0.97 0.01
N GLU A 111 -16.16 1.17 -0.06
CA GLU A 111 -17.15 0.79 -0.39
C GLU A 111 -17.69 1.11 -1.23
N ASP A 112 -17.30 1.37 -0.84
CA ASP A 112 -17.70 1.62 -1.20
C ASP A 112 -17.93 1.51 -1.74
N PRO A 113 -18.54 1.33 -2.00
CA PRO A 113 -18.72 1.23 -2.48
C PRO A 113 -18.64 0.86 -2.93
N LEU A 114 -18.79 0.75 -2.80
CA LEU A 114 -18.66 0.43 -3.29
C LEU A 114 -18.58 0.17 -3.55
#